data_d06202d16ad6091820a8d476faf1c863
#
_entry.id   d06202d16ad6091820a8d476faf1c863
#
_cell.length_a   1.000
_cell.length_b   1.000
_cell.length_c   1.000
_cell.angle_alpha   90.00
_cell.angle_beta   90.00
_cell.angle_gamma   90.00
#
_symmetry.space_group_name_H-M   'P 1'
#
loop_
_entity.id
_entity.type
_entity.pdbx_description
1 polymer ?
#
loop_
_entity_poly.entity_id
_entity_poly.type
_entity_poly.pdbx_seq_one_letter_code
_entity_poly.pdbx_strand_id
1 'polypeptide(L)'
;MRKTIRWGIGAVGLVVVGAFAATALEADPEGPPVGACARIEGTAKAPRYLALDCSSDRATVKVAKVVEEGGECPTGGAPYSTYVGPATLCLIPNFVVGGCYRQDRKTGLRKVDCTTAGSIRVAKASKDPVNCGDDRALSYPEPAVTFCLSRPA
;
A
#
# COMPACT_ATOMS: atom_id res chain seq x y z
N MET A 1 81.26 -7.21 -31.54
CA MET A 1 80.15 -7.97 -30.96
C MET A 1 79.19 -7.01 -30.29
N ARG A 2 78.20 -6.55 -30.96
CA ARG A 2 77.20 -5.62 -30.39
C ARG A 2 75.81 -6.24 -30.53
N LYS A 3 75.18 -6.57 -29.41
CA LYS A 3 73.83 -7.07 -29.34
C LYS A 3 72.88 -5.88 -29.28
N THR A 4 72.09 -5.74 -30.28
CA THR A 4 70.97 -4.75 -30.31
C THR A 4 69.71 -5.38 -29.73
N ILE A 5 69.25 -4.83 -28.63
CA ILE A 5 67.99 -5.20 -27.99
C ILE A 5 66.89 -4.34 -28.67
N ARG A 6 65.93 -4.98 -29.36
CA ARG A 6 64.73 -4.36 -29.84
C ARG A 6 63.62 -4.44 -28.80
N TRP A 7 63.19 -3.30 -28.36
CA TRP A 7 62.02 -3.18 -27.48
C TRP A 7 60.75 -3.27 -28.33
N GLY A 8 59.94 -4.29 -28.08
CA GLY A 8 58.59 -4.39 -28.59
C GLY A 8 57.62 -3.71 -27.63
N ILE A 9 56.97 -2.66 -28.09
CA ILE A 9 55.88 -1.99 -27.37
C ILE A 9 54.63 -2.80 -27.63
N GLY A 10 54.24 -3.62 -26.65
CA GLY A 10 52.96 -4.29 -26.65
C GLY A 10 51.85 -3.32 -26.15
N ALA A 11 50.98 -2.95 -27.04
CA ALA A 11 49.75 -2.21 -26.67
C ALA A 11 48.81 -3.16 -25.87
N VAL A 12 48.67 -2.93 -24.59
CA VAL A 12 47.66 -3.61 -23.76
C VAL A 12 46.36 -2.88 -23.99
N GLY A 13 45.49 -3.46 -24.80
CA GLY A 13 44.10 -3.01 -24.93
C GLY A 13 43.33 -3.33 -23.67
N LEU A 14 42.96 -2.30 -22.95
CA LEU A 14 42.08 -2.41 -21.78
C LEU A 14 40.64 -2.60 -22.27
N VAL A 15 40.18 -3.85 -22.29
CA VAL A 15 38.76 -4.14 -22.52
C VAL A 15 38.03 -3.87 -21.22
N VAL A 16 37.38 -2.72 -21.09
CA VAL A 16 36.45 -2.42 -20.02
C VAL A 16 35.16 -3.17 -20.32
N VAL A 17 35.01 -4.36 -19.76
CA VAL A 17 33.72 -5.05 -19.73
C VAL A 17 32.86 -4.32 -18.71
N GLY A 18 31.98 -3.43 -19.19
CA GLY A 18 30.95 -2.83 -18.36
C GLY A 18 29.95 -3.90 -17.95
N ALA A 19 30.08 -4.39 -16.71
CA ALA A 19 29.04 -5.17 -16.08
C ALA A 19 27.88 -4.23 -15.79
N PHE A 20 26.84 -4.25 -16.63
CA PHE A 20 25.54 -3.74 -16.27
C PHE A 20 24.98 -4.67 -15.20
N ALA A 21 25.14 -4.29 -13.94
CA ALA A 21 24.39 -4.87 -12.85
C ALA A 21 22.91 -4.44 -13.09
N ALA A 22 22.14 -5.30 -13.72
CA ALA A 22 20.69 -5.22 -13.62
C ALA A 22 20.37 -5.46 -12.15
N THR A 23 20.13 -4.40 -11.41
CA THR A 23 19.47 -4.50 -10.10
C THR A 23 18.06 -4.96 -10.36
N ALA A 24 17.85 -6.28 -10.35
CA ALA A 24 16.54 -6.82 -10.15
C ALA A 24 16.06 -6.23 -8.81
N LEU A 25 14.99 -5.46 -8.85
CA LEU A 25 14.24 -5.10 -7.66
C LEU A 25 13.68 -6.41 -7.13
N GLU A 26 14.44 -7.04 -6.24
CA GLU A 26 13.96 -8.18 -5.48
C GLU A 26 12.78 -7.66 -4.67
N ALA A 27 11.60 -8.16 -4.98
CA ALA A 27 10.42 -7.91 -4.16
C ALA A 27 10.75 -8.46 -2.78
N ASP A 28 10.70 -7.57 -1.77
CA ASP A 28 10.98 -7.93 -0.39
C ASP A 28 10.12 -9.15 -0.01
N PRO A 29 10.72 -10.22 0.54
CA PRO A 29 9.95 -11.40 0.95
C PRO A 29 8.98 -11.11 2.11
N GLU A 30 9.07 -9.96 2.75
CA GLU A 30 8.22 -9.52 3.86
C GLU A 30 6.90 -8.88 3.43
N GLY A 31 6.66 -8.71 2.13
CA GLY A 31 5.44 -8.10 1.62
C GLY A 31 5.45 -6.56 1.62
N PRO A 32 4.32 -5.90 1.29
CA PRO A 32 4.27 -4.45 1.20
C PRO A 32 4.43 -3.80 2.58
N PRO A 33 5.14 -2.66 2.66
CA PRO A 33 5.37 -1.97 3.94
C PRO A 33 4.09 -1.34 4.49
N VAL A 34 4.09 -1.09 5.80
CA VAL A 34 3.04 -0.27 6.45
C VAL A 34 2.95 1.09 5.77
N GLY A 35 1.73 1.54 5.49
CA GLY A 35 1.44 2.77 4.77
C GLY A 35 1.31 2.60 3.25
N ALA A 36 1.71 1.46 2.68
CA ALA A 36 1.49 1.16 1.27
C ALA A 36 0.00 1.10 0.95
N CYS A 37 -0.38 1.61 -0.21
CA CYS A 37 -1.76 1.62 -0.67
C CYS A 37 -1.97 0.60 -1.79
N ALA A 38 -3.19 0.09 -1.85
CA ALA A 38 -3.55 -0.95 -2.78
C ALA A 38 -5.04 -0.98 -3.11
N ARG A 39 -5.36 -1.84 -4.04
CA ARG A 39 -6.69 -2.36 -4.28
C ARG A 39 -6.67 -3.89 -4.15
N ILE A 40 -7.68 -4.44 -3.52
CA ILE A 40 -7.87 -5.88 -3.50
C ILE A 40 -8.83 -6.24 -4.64
N GLU A 41 -8.36 -7.06 -5.54
CA GLU A 41 -9.11 -7.54 -6.71
C GLU A 41 -9.37 -9.05 -6.58
N GLY A 42 -10.19 -9.57 -7.48
CA GLY A 42 -10.52 -11.00 -7.52
C GLY A 42 -11.72 -11.35 -6.66
N THR A 43 -11.77 -12.61 -6.22
CA THR A 43 -12.86 -13.13 -5.40
C THR A 43 -12.39 -13.37 -3.95
N ALA A 44 -13.34 -13.56 -3.04
CA ALA A 44 -13.02 -13.90 -1.65
C ALA A 44 -12.16 -15.17 -1.50
N LYS A 45 -12.24 -16.09 -2.48
CA LYS A 45 -11.43 -17.32 -2.50
C LYS A 45 -10.05 -17.16 -3.15
N ALA A 46 -9.89 -16.13 -3.99
CA ALA A 46 -8.66 -15.85 -4.72
C ALA A 46 -8.45 -14.32 -4.79
N PRO A 47 -8.22 -13.67 -3.66
CA PRO A 47 -7.95 -12.24 -3.65
C PRO A 47 -6.56 -11.97 -4.21
N ARG A 48 -6.39 -10.83 -4.88
CA ARG A 48 -5.11 -10.34 -5.40
C ARG A 48 -4.84 -8.94 -4.87
N TYR A 49 -3.67 -8.76 -4.31
CA TYR A 49 -3.17 -7.46 -3.88
C TYR A 49 -2.56 -6.73 -5.09
N LEU A 50 -3.11 -5.58 -5.42
CA LEU A 50 -2.60 -4.69 -6.46
C LEU A 50 -2.08 -3.42 -5.82
N ALA A 51 -0.75 -3.28 -5.74
CA ALA A 51 -0.10 -2.07 -5.22
C ALA A 51 -0.44 -0.87 -6.11
N LEU A 52 -0.80 0.25 -5.50
CA LEU A 52 -1.15 1.49 -6.18
C LEU A 52 -0.59 2.67 -5.39
N ASP A 53 -0.36 3.79 -6.08
CA ASP A 53 -0.08 5.06 -5.41
C ASP A 53 -1.28 5.46 -4.53
N CYS A 54 -0.98 5.96 -3.30
CA CYS A 54 -2.03 6.33 -2.35
C CYS A 54 -2.94 7.47 -2.84
N SER A 55 -2.46 8.27 -3.77
CA SER A 55 -3.25 9.35 -4.40
C SER A 55 -4.20 8.85 -5.48
N SER A 56 -4.04 7.62 -5.93
CA SER A 56 -4.93 7.02 -6.93
C SER A 56 -6.34 6.80 -6.36
N ASP A 57 -7.36 7.22 -7.08
CA ASP A 57 -8.77 6.97 -6.70
C ASP A 57 -9.11 5.47 -6.66
N ARG A 58 -8.29 4.63 -7.27
CA ARG A 58 -8.41 3.18 -7.25
C ARG A 58 -7.77 2.54 -6.01
N ALA A 59 -6.87 3.24 -5.32
CA ALA A 59 -6.24 2.79 -4.10
C ALA A 59 -7.22 2.92 -2.93
N THR A 60 -7.96 1.86 -2.63
CA THR A 60 -9.06 1.89 -1.66
C THR A 60 -8.69 1.39 -0.28
N VAL A 61 -7.55 0.72 -0.16
CA VAL A 61 -7.03 0.21 1.11
C VAL A 61 -5.60 0.66 1.34
N LYS A 62 -5.21 0.71 2.60
CA LYS A 62 -3.86 1.03 3.07
C LYS A 62 -3.41 -0.03 4.06
N VAL A 63 -2.16 -0.46 3.97
CA VAL A 63 -1.55 -1.38 4.93
C VAL A 63 -1.36 -0.66 6.25
N ALA A 64 -2.10 -1.09 7.26
CA ALA A 64 -2.03 -0.55 8.61
C ALA A 64 -0.99 -1.29 9.46
N LYS A 65 -0.92 -2.61 9.30
CA LYS A 65 0.03 -3.47 10.00
C LYS A 65 0.33 -4.71 9.16
N VAL A 66 1.55 -5.20 9.30
CA VAL A 66 1.97 -6.50 8.75
C VAL A 66 2.22 -7.41 9.95
N VAL A 67 1.61 -8.57 9.95
CA VAL A 67 1.80 -9.62 10.96
C VAL A 67 2.24 -10.91 10.29
N GLU A 68 2.78 -11.84 11.05
CA GLU A 68 3.19 -13.14 10.55
C GLU A 68 2.04 -13.85 9.84
N GLU A 69 2.36 -14.83 8.99
CA GLU A 69 1.34 -15.66 8.35
C GLU A 69 0.40 -16.29 9.38
N GLY A 70 -0.91 -16.08 9.20
CA GLY A 70 -1.92 -16.53 10.15
C GLY A 70 -2.02 -15.72 11.45
N GLY A 71 -1.25 -14.66 11.59
CA GLY A 71 -1.35 -13.73 12.73
C GLY A 71 -2.64 -12.92 12.70
N GLU A 72 -3.02 -12.40 13.86
CA GLU A 72 -4.24 -11.62 14.04
C GLU A 72 -3.98 -10.11 13.97
N CYS A 73 -4.92 -9.40 13.36
CA CYS A 73 -4.90 -7.94 13.36
C CYS A 73 -5.32 -7.37 14.72
N PRO A 74 -4.89 -6.12 15.04
CA PRO A 74 -5.23 -5.50 16.32
C PRO A 74 -6.73 -5.45 16.58
N THR A 75 -7.10 -5.59 17.86
CA THR A 75 -8.47 -5.49 18.34
C THR A 75 -8.66 -4.19 19.13
N GLY A 76 -9.90 -3.88 19.52
CA GLY A 76 -10.21 -2.69 20.33
C GLY A 76 -10.64 -1.48 19.50
N GLY A 77 -10.98 -1.69 18.24
CA GLY A 77 -11.50 -0.66 17.33
C GLY A 77 -12.34 -1.27 16.21
N ALA A 78 -12.44 -0.56 15.11
CA ALA A 78 -13.08 -1.07 13.91
C ALA A 78 -12.31 -2.29 13.36
N PRO A 79 -13.01 -3.27 12.74
CA PRO A 79 -12.36 -4.44 12.19
C PRO A 79 -11.49 -4.06 10.99
N TYR A 80 -10.27 -4.62 10.95
CA TYR A 80 -9.41 -4.55 9.79
C TYR A 80 -9.92 -5.51 8.72
N SER A 81 -9.73 -5.14 7.45
CA SER A 81 -9.74 -6.12 6.38
C SER A 81 -8.41 -6.88 6.39
N THR A 82 -8.42 -8.16 6.07
CA THR A 82 -7.21 -8.98 6.06
C THR A 82 -6.91 -9.44 4.64
N TYR A 83 -5.64 -9.43 4.29
CA TYR A 83 -5.13 -10.07 3.08
C TYR A 83 -4.04 -11.04 3.49
N VAL A 84 -4.22 -12.31 3.17
CA VAL A 84 -3.30 -13.40 3.52
C VAL A 84 -2.43 -13.72 2.32
N GLY A 85 -1.13 -13.56 2.48
CA GLY A 85 -0.08 -13.90 1.55
C GLY A 85 1.08 -14.54 2.32
N PRO A 86 2.34 -14.28 1.93
CA PRO A 86 3.52 -14.69 2.73
C PRO A 86 3.51 -14.12 4.15
N ALA A 87 2.85 -12.97 4.32
CA ALA A 87 2.49 -12.39 5.61
C ALA A 87 1.01 -12.03 5.59
N THR A 88 0.41 -11.80 6.75
CA THR A 88 -0.96 -11.29 6.86
C THR A 88 -0.92 -9.76 6.93
N LEU A 89 -1.61 -9.10 6.01
CA LEU A 89 -1.75 -7.66 5.99
C LEU A 89 -3.06 -7.25 6.67
N CYS A 90 -2.94 -6.36 7.63
CA CYS A 90 -4.09 -5.69 8.26
C CYS A 90 -4.35 -4.39 7.51
N LEU A 91 -5.49 -4.30 6.85
CA LEU A 91 -5.82 -3.22 5.94
C LEU A 91 -6.91 -2.33 6.54
N ILE A 92 -6.73 -1.03 6.39
CA ILE A 92 -7.75 -0.01 6.67
C ILE A 92 -8.14 0.70 5.38
N PRO A 93 -9.30 1.37 5.32
CA PRO A 93 -9.66 2.18 4.16
C PRO A 93 -8.62 3.28 3.89
N ASN A 94 -8.26 3.48 2.63
CA ASN A 94 -7.46 4.62 2.20
C ASN A 94 -8.37 5.85 2.00
N PHE A 95 -8.94 6.34 3.10
CA PHE A 95 -9.84 7.48 3.10
C PHE A 95 -9.09 8.80 2.94
N VAL A 96 -9.67 9.68 2.13
CA VAL A 96 -9.23 11.07 1.97
C VAL A 96 -10.32 11.99 2.50
N VAL A 97 -9.97 12.93 3.36
CA VAL A 97 -10.93 13.92 3.90
C VAL A 97 -11.59 14.69 2.76
N GLY A 98 -12.91 14.81 2.83
CA GLY A 98 -13.76 15.39 1.77
C GLY A 98 -14.17 14.38 0.69
N GLY A 99 -13.51 13.25 0.58
CA GLY A 99 -13.86 12.19 -0.37
C GLY A 99 -15.13 11.44 0.03
N CYS A 100 -15.85 10.95 -0.98
CA CYS A 100 -17.03 10.14 -0.82
C CYS A 100 -16.80 8.71 -1.28
N TYR A 101 -17.32 7.77 -0.54
CA TYR A 101 -17.08 6.34 -0.73
C TYR A 101 -18.38 5.55 -0.63
N ARG A 102 -18.43 4.44 -1.34
CA ARG A 102 -19.54 3.49 -1.27
C ARG A 102 -19.00 2.07 -1.12
N GLN A 103 -19.59 1.31 -0.21
CA GLN A 103 -19.33 -0.11 -0.08
C GLN A 103 -20.17 -0.89 -1.08
N ASP A 104 -19.51 -1.67 -1.90
CA ASP A 104 -20.14 -2.59 -2.85
C ASP A 104 -19.81 -4.02 -2.45
N ARG A 105 -20.80 -4.92 -2.50
CA ARG A 105 -20.62 -6.33 -2.09
C ARG A 105 -19.67 -7.11 -3.01
N LYS A 106 -19.56 -6.71 -4.28
CA LYS A 106 -18.75 -7.40 -5.28
C LYS A 106 -17.37 -6.78 -5.43
N THR A 107 -17.30 -5.46 -5.38
CA THR A 107 -16.05 -4.70 -5.68
C THR A 107 -15.40 -4.08 -4.45
N GLY A 108 -15.99 -4.28 -3.26
CA GLY A 108 -15.49 -3.70 -2.02
C GLY A 108 -15.74 -2.19 -1.93
N LEU A 109 -14.89 -1.50 -1.19
CA LEU A 109 -14.94 -0.05 -1.04
C LEU A 109 -14.50 0.64 -2.33
N ARG A 110 -15.26 1.64 -2.77
CA ARG A 110 -14.92 2.47 -3.95
C ARG A 110 -15.11 3.94 -3.64
N LYS A 111 -14.20 4.77 -4.15
CA LYS A 111 -14.38 6.21 -4.21
C LYS A 111 -15.44 6.53 -5.27
N VAL A 112 -16.38 7.40 -4.94
CA VAL A 112 -17.51 7.76 -5.79
C VAL A 112 -17.77 9.25 -5.70
N ASP A 113 -18.60 9.77 -6.60
CA ASP A 113 -19.13 11.13 -6.48
C ASP A 113 -20.02 11.23 -5.23
N CYS A 114 -19.95 12.36 -4.52
CA CYS A 114 -20.73 12.56 -3.30
C CYS A 114 -22.25 12.61 -3.54
N THR A 115 -22.67 12.81 -4.77
CA THR A 115 -24.10 12.73 -5.18
C THR A 115 -24.58 11.30 -5.37
N THR A 116 -23.68 10.32 -5.33
CA THR A 116 -24.04 8.90 -5.48
C THR A 116 -24.88 8.44 -4.29
N ALA A 117 -26.03 7.86 -4.57
CA ALA A 117 -26.92 7.34 -3.54
C ALA A 117 -26.23 6.29 -2.67
N GLY A 118 -26.37 6.42 -1.35
CA GLY A 118 -25.75 5.52 -0.37
C GLY A 118 -24.24 5.71 -0.18
N SER A 119 -23.68 6.82 -0.67
CA SER A 119 -22.31 7.19 -0.37
C SER A 119 -22.18 7.71 1.07
N ILE A 120 -20.96 7.60 1.59
CA ILE A 120 -20.53 8.21 2.86
C ILE A 120 -19.42 9.20 2.56
N ARG A 121 -19.38 10.32 3.24
CA ARG A 121 -18.33 11.34 3.14
C ARG A 121 -17.39 11.23 4.32
N VAL A 122 -16.11 11.31 4.09
CA VAL A 122 -15.12 11.45 5.15
C VAL A 122 -15.04 12.91 5.54
N ALA A 123 -15.67 13.28 6.64
CA ALA A 123 -15.74 14.67 7.12
C ALA A 123 -14.41 15.06 7.81
N LYS A 124 -13.79 14.14 8.53
CA LYS A 124 -12.57 14.38 9.31
C LYS A 124 -11.75 13.10 9.46
N ALA A 125 -10.44 13.24 9.59
CA ALA A 125 -9.51 12.20 10.01
C ALA A 125 -8.56 12.77 11.06
N SER A 126 -8.30 12.01 12.14
CA SER A 126 -7.41 12.43 13.22
C SER A 126 -6.63 11.24 13.76
N LYS A 127 -5.35 11.46 14.09
CA LYS A 127 -4.51 10.50 14.82
C LYS A 127 -4.76 10.58 16.33
N ASP A 128 -5.23 11.73 16.79
CA ASP A 128 -5.58 11.96 18.19
C ASP A 128 -7.06 11.62 18.41
N PRO A 129 -7.46 11.31 19.66
CA PRO A 129 -8.86 11.14 20.00
C PRO A 129 -9.69 12.33 19.55
N VAL A 130 -10.77 12.07 18.84
CA VAL A 130 -11.64 13.09 18.26
C VAL A 130 -13.10 12.75 18.51
N ASN A 131 -13.89 13.76 18.88
CA ASN A 131 -15.33 13.64 18.91
C ASN A 131 -15.90 13.95 17.52
N CYS A 132 -16.63 13.00 16.95
CA CYS A 132 -17.26 13.15 15.64
C CYS A 132 -18.66 13.80 15.72
N GLY A 133 -19.16 14.16 16.91
CA GLY A 133 -20.52 14.68 17.05
C GLY A 133 -21.55 13.66 16.61
N ASP A 134 -22.44 14.07 15.71
CA ASP A 134 -23.48 13.21 15.14
C ASP A 134 -22.97 12.29 14.01
N ASP A 135 -21.75 12.50 13.55
CA ASP A 135 -21.11 11.67 12.54
C ASP A 135 -20.69 10.31 13.11
N ARG A 136 -20.69 9.29 12.27
CA ARG A 136 -20.23 7.97 12.66
C ARG A 136 -18.69 7.97 12.79
N ALA A 137 -18.19 7.59 13.96
CA ALA A 137 -16.77 7.36 14.16
C ALA A 137 -16.34 5.95 13.69
N LEU A 138 -15.25 5.88 12.96
CA LEU A 138 -14.56 4.66 12.56
C LEU A 138 -13.12 4.76 13.05
N SER A 139 -12.79 4.07 14.12
CA SER A 139 -11.50 4.19 14.82
C SER A 139 -10.70 2.91 14.71
N TYR A 140 -9.40 3.04 14.43
CA TYR A 140 -8.42 1.96 14.42
C TYR A 140 -7.34 2.24 15.47
N PRO A 141 -6.91 1.23 16.26
CA PRO A 141 -5.87 1.41 17.27
C PRO A 141 -4.44 1.49 16.68
N GLU A 142 -4.18 0.80 15.58
CA GLU A 142 -2.86 0.73 14.94
C GLU A 142 -2.96 0.83 13.40
N PRO A 143 -2.40 1.87 12.77
CA PRO A 143 -2.00 3.12 13.41
C PRO A 143 -3.22 3.81 14.02
N ALA A 144 -3.02 4.53 15.13
CA ALA A 144 -4.12 5.26 15.76
C ALA A 144 -4.69 6.27 14.76
N VAL A 145 -5.94 6.04 14.34
CA VAL A 145 -6.66 6.94 13.44
C VAL A 145 -8.17 6.80 13.64
N THR A 146 -8.85 7.93 13.69
CA THR A 146 -10.31 8.00 13.70
C THR A 146 -10.78 8.79 12.50
N PHE A 147 -11.69 8.22 11.74
CA PHE A 147 -12.43 8.87 10.66
C PHE A 147 -13.82 9.21 11.13
N CYS A 148 -14.25 10.45 10.90
CA CYS A 148 -15.64 10.86 11.09
C CYS A 148 -16.36 10.79 9.74
N LEU A 149 -17.40 9.98 9.68
CA LEU A 149 -18.12 9.63 8.47
C LEU A 149 -19.54 10.22 8.52
N SER A 150 -19.84 11.14 7.62
CA SER A 150 -21.16 11.77 7.46
C SER A 150 -21.90 11.22 6.26
N ARG A 151 -23.20 11.44 6.22
CA ARG A 151 -24.00 11.30 4.99
C ARG A 151 -23.80 12.57 4.17
N PRO A 152 -23.50 12.47 2.86
CA PRO A 152 -23.50 13.65 2.00
C PRO A 152 -24.90 14.27 1.99
N ALA A 153 -24.92 15.59 2.00
CA ALA A 153 -26.18 16.34 1.89
C ALA A 153 -26.82 16.15 0.51
#